data_4ed9f28836b0742a123920e5cd4852c3
#
_entry.id   4ed9f28836b0742a123920e5cd4852c3
#
_cell.length_a   1.000
_cell.length_b   1.000
_cell.length_c   1.000
_cell.angle_alpha   90.00
_cell.angle_beta   90.00
_cell.angle_gamma   90.00
#
_symmetry.space_group_name_H-M   'P 1'
#
loop_
_entity.id
_entity.type
_entity.pdbx_description
1 polymer ?
#
loop_
_entity_poly.entity_id
_entity_poly.type
_entity_poly.pdbx_seq_one_letter_code
_entity_poly.pdbx_strand_id
1 'polypeptide(L)'
;MKNMKMGIGESIYILVISLLYLTYGSVQLYNGVIEWWLPWLGGTVQIGVPVLDTYIPNAFPDIFSGFVLLTVGAVLLRAVYLNHLGDEKYYGHLFVGWLLAMILMILNILVIVADILDVYYPLVWGGEIEEGWSLAGDAWGIAPHLILGLLLTVFYPEMRGILRELSPMKYGLNQNKVKE
;
A
#
# COMPACT_ATOMS: atom_id res chain seq x y z
N MET A 1 -18.30 -7.62 21.92
CA MET A 1 -17.29 -6.75 21.28
C MET A 1 -17.29 -5.42 22.01
N LYS A 2 -16.14 -4.97 22.52
CA LYS A 2 -16.03 -3.67 23.17
C LYS A 2 -16.25 -2.62 22.07
N ASN A 3 -17.18 -1.66 22.30
CA ASN A 3 -17.44 -0.55 21.36
C ASN A 3 -16.16 0.29 21.17
N MET A 4 -15.23 -0.19 20.35
CA MET A 4 -14.06 0.57 19.95
C MET A 4 -14.52 1.45 18.79
N LYS A 5 -14.85 2.68 19.04
CA LYS A 5 -14.95 3.69 17.97
C LYS A 5 -13.54 4.19 17.66
N MET A 6 -13.24 4.31 16.40
CA MET A 6 -12.00 4.96 15.97
C MET A 6 -11.99 6.39 16.47
N GLY A 7 -10.91 6.80 17.13
CA GLY A 7 -10.75 8.15 17.64
C GLY A 7 -10.76 9.20 16.52
N ILE A 8 -11.07 10.46 16.85
CA ILE A 8 -11.09 11.54 15.85
C ILE A 8 -9.72 11.66 15.15
N GLY A 9 -8.62 11.58 15.91
CA GLY A 9 -7.26 11.66 15.37
C GLY A 9 -6.95 10.51 14.39
N GLU A 10 -7.35 9.28 14.73
CA GLU A 10 -7.20 8.09 13.87
C GLU A 10 -8.02 8.24 12.58
N SER A 11 -9.26 8.74 12.69
CA SER A 11 -10.12 8.99 11.53
C SER A 11 -9.53 10.03 10.59
N ILE A 12 -8.98 11.13 11.12
CA ILE A 12 -8.30 12.16 10.32
C ILE A 12 -7.05 11.56 9.66
N TYR A 13 -6.27 10.78 10.39
CA TYR A 13 -5.07 10.14 9.84
C TYR A 13 -5.41 9.22 8.67
N ILE A 14 -6.40 8.31 8.83
CA ILE A 14 -6.84 7.42 7.76
C ILE A 14 -7.45 8.20 6.60
N LEU A 15 -8.18 9.30 6.86
CA LEU A 15 -8.70 10.16 5.81
C LEU A 15 -7.56 10.74 4.96
N VAL A 16 -6.53 11.29 5.59
CA VAL A 16 -5.37 11.86 4.87
C VAL A 16 -4.67 10.77 4.05
N ILE A 17 -4.40 9.61 4.64
CA ILE A 17 -3.78 8.48 3.91
C ILE A 17 -4.65 8.03 2.74
N SER A 18 -5.97 7.91 2.92
CA SER A 18 -6.87 7.51 1.83
C SER A 18 -6.87 8.50 0.68
N LEU A 19 -6.84 9.80 0.97
CA LEU A 19 -6.73 10.85 -0.05
C LEU A 19 -5.40 10.80 -0.79
N LEU A 20 -4.29 10.53 -0.09
CA LEU A 20 -2.99 10.34 -0.74
C LEU A 20 -3.00 9.11 -1.67
N TYR A 21 -3.58 7.97 -1.24
CA TYR A 21 -3.75 6.79 -2.11
C TYR A 21 -4.56 7.12 -3.36
N LEU A 22 -5.67 7.86 -3.23
CA LEU A 22 -6.50 8.28 -4.36
C LEU A 22 -5.73 9.22 -5.30
N THR A 23 -4.98 10.19 -4.75
CA THR A 23 -4.21 11.15 -5.54
C THR A 23 -3.11 10.45 -6.34
N TYR A 24 -2.25 9.66 -5.67
CA TYR A 24 -1.17 8.93 -6.35
C TYR A 24 -1.71 7.89 -7.33
N GLY A 25 -2.78 7.18 -6.96
CA GLY A 25 -3.45 6.22 -7.84
C GLY A 25 -3.99 6.89 -9.10
N SER A 26 -4.60 8.07 -8.98
CA SER A 26 -5.10 8.85 -10.13
C SER A 26 -3.96 9.29 -11.05
N VAL A 27 -2.84 9.74 -10.48
CA VAL A 27 -1.67 10.18 -11.27
C VAL A 27 -1.00 9.02 -11.99
N GLN A 28 -0.77 7.89 -11.29
CA GLN A 28 -0.19 6.71 -11.92
C GLN A 28 -1.09 6.14 -13.03
N LEU A 29 -2.40 6.09 -12.79
CA LEU A 29 -3.36 5.64 -13.79
C LEU A 29 -3.35 6.59 -15.00
N TYR A 30 -3.38 7.90 -14.78
CA TYR A 30 -3.32 8.90 -15.84
C TYR A 30 -2.03 8.76 -16.64
N ASN A 31 -0.87 8.72 -15.97
CA ASN A 31 0.43 8.57 -16.62
C ASN A 31 0.50 7.27 -17.43
N GLY A 32 0.00 6.17 -16.87
CA GLY A 32 -0.04 4.88 -17.56
C GLY A 32 -0.93 4.90 -18.79
N VAL A 33 -2.10 5.55 -18.74
CA VAL A 33 -2.98 5.72 -19.91
C VAL A 33 -2.32 6.57 -20.98
N ILE A 34 -1.67 7.69 -20.60
CA ILE A 34 -0.95 8.54 -21.56
C ILE A 34 0.17 7.76 -22.23
N GLU A 35 1.03 7.09 -21.46
CA GLU A 35 2.20 6.42 -22.01
C GLU A 35 1.84 5.23 -22.92
N TRP A 36 0.86 4.41 -22.52
CA TRP A 36 0.55 3.18 -23.24
C TRP A 36 -0.49 3.33 -24.35
N TRP A 37 -1.46 4.24 -24.18
CA TRP A 37 -2.58 4.34 -25.12
C TRP A 37 -2.69 5.66 -25.85
N LEU A 38 -2.20 6.75 -25.26
CA LEU A 38 -2.35 8.09 -25.81
C LEU A 38 -1.03 8.88 -25.85
N PRO A 39 0.10 8.28 -26.32
CA PRO A 39 1.42 8.91 -26.24
C PRO A 39 1.51 10.24 -27.02
N TRP A 40 0.62 10.43 -27.99
CA TRP A 40 0.56 11.69 -28.78
C TRP A 40 -0.01 12.88 -28.00
N LEU A 41 -0.69 12.66 -26.86
CA LEU A 41 -1.16 13.76 -26.02
C LEU A 41 -0.03 14.39 -25.20
N GLY A 42 1.04 13.64 -24.96
CA GLY A 42 2.18 14.08 -24.16
C GLY A 42 1.82 14.45 -22.72
N GLY A 43 2.81 14.76 -21.90
CA GLY A 43 2.59 15.38 -20.60
C GLY A 43 2.20 14.41 -19.47
N THR A 44 3.15 13.53 -19.08
CA THR A 44 3.05 12.84 -17.78
C THR A 44 3.12 13.84 -16.62
N VAL A 45 2.36 13.58 -15.57
CA VAL A 45 2.31 14.42 -14.36
C VAL A 45 3.21 13.81 -13.30
N GLN A 46 4.10 14.61 -12.71
CA GLN A 46 4.91 14.19 -11.57
C GLN A 46 4.43 14.90 -10.32
N ILE A 47 4.26 14.13 -9.25
CA ILE A 47 3.93 14.64 -7.91
C ILE A 47 4.87 14.00 -6.89
N GLY A 48 5.41 14.84 -6.01
CA GLY A 48 6.37 14.41 -5.01
C GLY A 48 7.39 15.49 -4.72
N VAL A 49 8.37 15.16 -3.90
CA VAL A 49 9.52 16.03 -3.62
C VAL A 49 10.61 15.71 -4.65
N PRO A 50 11.08 16.68 -5.44
CA PRO A 50 12.20 16.44 -6.36
C PRO A 50 13.47 16.14 -5.56
N VAL A 51 14.12 15.02 -5.87
CA VAL A 51 15.38 14.59 -5.26
C VAL A 51 16.30 14.11 -6.37
N LEU A 52 17.39 14.84 -6.61
CA LEU A 52 18.26 14.62 -7.75
C LEU A 52 17.45 14.66 -9.07
N ASP A 53 17.51 13.62 -9.86
CA ASP A 53 16.82 13.52 -11.16
C ASP A 53 15.45 12.79 -11.08
N THR A 54 14.93 12.53 -9.87
CA THR A 54 13.68 11.80 -9.64
C THR A 54 12.77 12.51 -8.66
N TYR A 55 11.53 11.99 -8.51
CA TYR A 55 10.55 12.44 -7.52
C TYR A 55 10.33 11.37 -6.46
N ILE A 56 10.19 11.78 -5.20
CA ILE A 56 9.90 10.87 -4.09
C ILE A 56 8.56 11.26 -3.46
N PRO A 57 7.60 10.36 -3.39
CA PRO A 57 7.54 9.04 -4.04
C PRO A 57 7.43 9.16 -5.57
N ASN A 58 8.02 8.21 -6.29
CA ASN A 58 7.98 8.20 -7.74
C ASN A 58 6.65 7.64 -8.25
N ALA A 59 5.84 8.49 -8.88
CA ALA A 59 4.57 8.09 -9.51
C ALA A 59 4.81 7.68 -10.97
N PHE A 60 5.54 6.58 -11.19
CA PHE A 60 5.83 6.08 -12.55
C PHE A 60 4.53 5.65 -13.27
N PRO A 61 4.56 5.60 -14.61
CA PRO A 61 3.40 5.23 -15.43
C PRO A 61 3.03 3.75 -15.28
N ASP A 62 1.98 3.45 -14.50
CA ASP A 62 1.50 2.09 -14.30
C ASP A 62 -0.03 2.09 -14.09
N ILE A 63 -0.75 1.56 -15.09
CA ILE A 63 -2.21 1.46 -15.07
C ILE A 63 -2.68 0.55 -13.93
N PHE A 64 -2.03 -0.61 -13.74
CA PHE A 64 -2.45 -1.60 -12.75
C PHE A 64 -2.19 -1.10 -11.33
N SER A 65 -0.99 -0.60 -11.06
CA SER A 65 -0.66 -0.01 -9.77
C SER A 65 -1.57 1.17 -9.46
N GLY A 66 -1.82 2.06 -10.43
CA GLY A 66 -2.74 3.18 -10.28
C GLY A 66 -4.14 2.72 -9.88
N PHE A 67 -4.69 1.70 -10.56
CA PHE A 67 -6.01 1.15 -10.25
C PHE A 67 -6.05 0.51 -8.84
N VAL A 68 -5.01 -0.21 -8.47
CA VAL A 68 -4.94 -0.85 -7.13
C VAL A 68 -4.83 0.20 -6.02
N LEU A 69 -4.01 1.24 -6.21
CA LEU A 69 -3.93 2.37 -5.25
C LEU A 69 -5.29 3.06 -5.09
N LEU A 70 -6.02 3.31 -6.19
CA LEU A 70 -7.37 3.86 -6.13
C LEU A 70 -8.31 2.96 -5.32
N THR A 71 -8.22 1.65 -5.50
CA THR A 71 -9.04 0.68 -4.77
C THR A 71 -8.74 0.74 -3.27
N VAL A 72 -7.46 0.74 -2.87
CA VAL A 72 -7.06 0.87 -1.46
C VAL A 72 -7.58 2.19 -0.87
N GLY A 73 -7.39 3.30 -1.58
CA GLY A 73 -7.87 4.61 -1.16
C GLY A 73 -9.39 4.65 -0.96
N ALA A 74 -10.15 4.08 -1.90
CA ALA A 74 -11.60 4.03 -1.83
C ALA A 74 -12.10 3.18 -0.64
N VAL A 75 -11.47 2.03 -0.39
CA VAL A 75 -11.81 1.14 0.74
C VAL A 75 -11.52 1.82 2.08
N LEU A 76 -10.35 2.48 2.22
CA LEU A 76 -10.01 3.24 3.43
C LEU A 76 -10.93 4.44 3.64
N LEU A 77 -11.26 5.18 2.58
CA LEU A 77 -12.21 6.29 2.65
C LEU A 77 -13.60 5.81 3.08
N ARG A 78 -14.03 4.64 2.57
CA ARG A 78 -15.28 4.01 3.00
C ARG A 78 -15.28 3.66 4.48
N ALA A 79 -14.13 3.20 5.02
CA ALA A 79 -13.99 2.93 6.44
C ALA A 79 -14.20 4.20 7.28
N VAL A 80 -13.58 5.33 6.89
CA VAL A 80 -13.76 6.63 7.57
C VAL A 80 -15.21 7.08 7.53
N TYR A 81 -15.86 6.98 6.38
CA TYR A 81 -17.27 7.35 6.21
C TYR A 81 -18.19 6.53 7.12
N LEU A 82 -18.03 5.20 7.16
CA LEU A 82 -18.81 4.32 8.02
C LEU A 82 -18.57 4.58 9.51
N ASN A 83 -17.33 4.86 9.90
CA ASN A 83 -17.01 5.25 11.29
C ASN A 83 -17.73 6.54 11.68
N HIS A 84 -17.79 7.52 10.77
CA HIS A 84 -18.53 8.76 11.00
C HIS A 84 -20.04 8.52 11.22
N LEU A 85 -20.62 7.58 10.50
CA LEU A 85 -22.01 7.15 10.67
C LEU A 85 -22.23 6.29 11.92
N GLY A 86 -21.19 5.85 12.60
CA GLY A 86 -21.27 4.92 13.73
C GLY A 86 -21.60 3.48 13.33
N ASP A 87 -21.42 3.10 12.05
CA ASP A 87 -21.63 1.74 11.56
C ASP A 87 -20.39 0.87 11.85
N GLU A 88 -20.59 -0.22 12.60
CA GLU A 88 -19.51 -1.15 12.97
C GLU A 88 -18.82 -1.82 11.78
N LYS A 89 -19.41 -1.80 10.58
CA LYS A 89 -18.79 -2.32 9.36
C LYS A 89 -17.51 -1.59 8.96
N TYR A 90 -17.25 -0.41 9.54
CA TYR A 90 -16.02 0.32 9.27
C TYR A 90 -14.75 -0.53 9.57
N TYR A 91 -14.80 -1.39 10.59
CA TYR A 91 -13.68 -2.29 10.91
C TYR A 91 -13.32 -3.22 9.77
N GLY A 92 -14.32 -3.80 9.11
CA GLY A 92 -14.09 -4.68 7.96
C GLY A 92 -13.41 -3.94 6.81
N HIS A 93 -13.87 -2.73 6.50
CA HIS A 93 -13.27 -1.92 5.44
C HIS A 93 -11.86 -1.44 5.81
N LEU A 94 -11.65 -1.01 7.07
CA LEU A 94 -10.34 -0.61 7.55
C LEU A 94 -9.34 -1.78 7.48
N PHE A 95 -9.76 -2.96 7.93
CA PHE A 95 -8.93 -4.16 7.89
C PHE A 95 -8.57 -4.57 6.46
N VAL A 96 -9.55 -4.58 5.54
CA VAL A 96 -9.30 -4.93 4.13
C VAL A 96 -8.40 -3.89 3.47
N GLY A 97 -8.64 -2.60 3.67
CA GLY A 97 -7.79 -1.53 3.13
C GLY A 97 -6.36 -1.60 3.66
N TRP A 98 -6.20 -1.83 4.96
CA TRP A 98 -4.90 -2.03 5.58
C TRP A 98 -4.19 -3.27 5.02
N LEU A 99 -4.87 -4.41 4.90
CA LEU A 99 -4.30 -5.64 4.38
C LEU A 99 -3.82 -5.48 2.93
N LEU A 100 -4.64 -4.86 2.07
CA LEU A 100 -4.26 -4.56 0.69
C LEU A 100 -3.02 -3.66 0.63
N ALA A 101 -2.97 -2.62 1.46
CA ALA A 101 -1.82 -1.73 1.55
C ALA A 101 -0.54 -2.47 1.98
N MET A 102 -0.64 -3.39 2.96
CA MET A 102 0.49 -4.21 3.40
C MET A 102 0.97 -5.16 2.30
N ILE A 103 0.06 -5.79 1.57
CA ILE A 103 0.40 -6.66 0.43
C ILE A 103 1.16 -5.85 -0.63
N LEU A 104 0.68 -4.68 -1.01
CA LEU A 104 1.35 -3.82 -1.99
C LEU A 104 2.74 -3.38 -1.53
N MET A 105 2.88 -2.98 -0.27
CA MET A 105 4.16 -2.62 0.31
C MET A 105 5.15 -3.80 0.25
N ILE A 106 4.71 -5.00 0.64
CA ILE A 106 5.56 -6.20 0.59
C ILE A 106 5.95 -6.53 -0.85
N LEU A 107 5.00 -6.46 -1.80
CA LEU A 107 5.30 -6.68 -3.22
C LEU A 107 6.34 -5.70 -3.74
N ASN A 108 6.24 -4.41 -3.37
CA ASN A 108 7.25 -3.43 -3.76
C ASN A 108 8.62 -3.74 -3.15
N ILE A 109 8.68 -4.15 -1.88
CA ILE A 109 9.95 -4.58 -1.25
C ILE A 109 10.55 -5.78 -2.01
N LEU A 110 9.72 -6.74 -2.44
CA LEU A 110 10.19 -7.88 -3.22
C LEU A 110 10.72 -7.46 -4.60
N VAL A 111 10.09 -6.47 -5.25
CA VAL A 111 10.60 -5.90 -6.51
C VAL A 111 11.96 -5.25 -6.28
N ILE A 112 12.11 -4.40 -5.27
CA ILE A 112 13.39 -3.77 -4.91
C ILE A 112 14.49 -4.85 -4.69
N VAL A 113 14.16 -5.92 -3.98
CA VAL A 113 15.11 -7.02 -3.76
C VAL A 113 15.47 -7.72 -5.08
N ALA A 114 14.49 -7.91 -5.96
CA ALA A 114 14.74 -8.51 -7.28
C ALA A 114 15.64 -7.62 -8.14
N ASP A 115 15.43 -6.30 -8.15
CA ASP A 115 16.24 -5.33 -8.90
C ASP A 115 17.68 -5.27 -8.36
N ILE A 116 17.85 -5.32 -7.02
CA ILE A 116 19.18 -5.47 -6.42
C ILE A 116 19.87 -6.76 -6.89
N LEU A 117 19.15 -7.87 -6.85
CA LEU A 117 19.72 -9.16 -7.26
C LEU A 117 20.09 -9.16 -8.75
N ASP A 118 19.27 -8.56 -9.61
CA ASP A 118 19.52 -8.47 -11.05
C ASP A 118 20.80 -7.71 -11.34
N VAL A 119 21.01 -6.55 -10.72
CA VAL A 119 22.22 -5.73 -10.90
C VAL A 119 23.49 -6.45 -10.42
N TYR A 120 23.43 -7.20 -9.32
CA TYR A 120 24.58 -7.89 -8.73
C TYR A 120 24.75 -9.34 -9.20
N TYR A 121 23.79 -9.90 -9.93
CA TYR A 121 23.83 -11.26 -10.45
C TYR A 121 25.07 -11.58 -11.31
N PRO A 122 25.59 -10.67 -12.20
CA PRO A 122 26.79 -10.92 -13.00
C PRO A 122 28.01 -11.29 -12.17
N LEU A 123 28.15 -10.74 -10.93
CA LEU A 123 29.29 -11.06 -10.06
C LEU A 123 29.41 -12.55 -9.72
N VAL A 124 28.29 -13.27 -9.64
CA VAL A 124 28.26 -14.72 -9.33
C VAL A 124 29.00 -15.52 -10.41
N TRP A 125 29.04 -15.02 -11.62
CA TRP A 125 29.66 -15.67 -12.80
C TRP A 125 30.97 -15.01 -13.23
N GLY A 126 31.52 -14.13 -12.39
CA GLY A 126 32.77 -13.43 -12.69
C GLY A 126 32.62 -12.28 -13.69
N GLY A 127 31.41 -11.79 -13.90
CA GLY A 127 31.13 -10.58 -14.67
C GLY A 127 31.43 -9.31 -13.90
N GLU A 128 31.41 -8.17 -14.59
CA GLU A 128 31.54 -6.83 -14.00
C GLU A 128 30.19 -6.17 -13.85
N ILE A 129 30.06 -5.26 -12.87
CA ILE A 129 28.89 -4.42 -12.68
C ILE A 129 29.10 -3.14 -13.49
N GLU A 130 28.21 -2.85 -14.43
CA GLU A 130 28.27 -1.62 -15.23
C GLU A 130 27.91 -0.39 -14.40
N GLU A 131 26.81 -0.46 -13.64
CA GLU A 131 26.35 0.59 -12.71
C GLU A 131 25.83 -0.04 -11.42
N GLY A 132 26.18 0.57 -10.27
CA GLY A 132 25.67 0.13 -8.97
C GLY A 132 24.19 0.50 -8.78
N TRP A 133 23.41 -0.40 -8.20
CA TRP A 133 22.02 -0.12 -7.84
C TRP A 133 21.91 0.98 -6.78
N SER A 134 20.93 1.87 -6.93
CA SER A 134 20.57 2.85 -5.91
C SER A 134 19.06 2.96 -5.76
N LEU A 135 18.57 3.03 -4.52
CA LEU A 135 17.15 3.13 -4.20
C LEU A 135 16.47 4.37 -4.82
N ALA A 136 17.21 5.47 -4.95
CA ALA A 136 16.68 6.71 -5.52
C ALA A 136 16.68 6.70 -7.06
N GLY A 137 17.60 5.95 -7.67
CA GLY A 137 17.68 5.80 -9.14
C GLY A 137 16.76 4.71 -9.69
N ASP A 138 16.28 3.83 -8.82
CA ASP A 138 15.37 2.75 -9.19
C ASP A 138 13.95 3.30 -9.40
N ALA A 139 13.38 3.05 -10.58
CA ALA A 139 12.03 3.49 -10.93
C ALA A 139 10.96 2.93 -9.97
N TRP A 140 11.17 1.73 -9.44
CA TRP A 140 10.28 1.05 -8.50
C TRP A 140 10.67 1.25 -7.04
N GLY A 141 11.85 1.84 -6.77
CA GLY A 141 12.46 1.88 -5.44
C GLY A 141 11.60 2.58 -4.41
N ILE A 142 11.28 3.87 -4.60
CA ILE A 142 10.48 4.64 -3.65
C ILE A 142 9.12 4.99 -4.26
N ALA A 143 8.33 3.94 -4.51
CA ALA A 143 6.99 4.08 -5.04
C ALA A 143 5.97 4.55 -3.96
N PRO A 144 4.83 5.16 -4.37
CA PRO A 144 3.81 5.64 -3.43
C PRO A 144 3.31 4.58 -2.47
N HIS A 145 3.09 3.37 -2.94
CA HIS A 145 2.57 2.26 -2.12
C HIS A 145 3.57 1.77 -1.07
N LEU A 146 4.88 1.96 -1.25
CA LEU A 146 5.88 1.70 -0.22
C LEU A 146 5.71 2.67 0.94
N ILE A 147 5.72 3.98 0.67
CA ILE A 147 5.62 5.01 1.72
C ILE A 147 4.27 4.95 2.42
N LEU A 148 3.18 4.90 1.66
CA LEU A 148 1.83 4.88 2.22
C LEU A 148 1.56 3.59 2.99
N GLY A 149 2.09 2.45 2.54
CA GLY A 149 2.05 1.20 3.28
C GLY A 149 2.81 1.30 4.60
N LEU A 150 4.02 1.85 4.61
CA LEU A 150 4.79 2.09 5.83
C LEU A 150 4.03 2.97 6.84
N LEU A 151 3.38 4.03 6.38
CA LEU A 151 2.55 4.88 7.25
C LEU A 151 1.38 4.10 7.88
N LEU A 152 0.78 3.15 7.16
CA LEU A 152 -0.29 2.32 7.68
C LEU A 152 0.17 1.23 8.66
N THR A 153 1.47 0.95 8.78
CA THR A 153 1.98 -0.01 9.78
C THR A 153 1.68 0.40 11.22
N VAL A 154 1.44 1.69 11.47
CA VAL A 154 1.03 2.21 12.80
C VAL A 154 -0.22 1.49 13.33
N PHE A 155 -1.13 1.04 12.46
CA PHE A 155 -2.34 0.30 12.83
C PHE A 155 -2.13 -1.21 13.02
N TYR A 156 -0.91 -1.70 12.91
CA TYR A 156 -0.61 -3.13 13.09
C TYR A 156 -1.10 -3.72 14.42
N PRO A 157 -0.96 -3.03 15.58
CA PRO A 157 -1.44 -3.57 16.87
C PRO A 157 -2.95 -3.84 16.86
N GLU A 158 -3.76 -2.91 16.32
CA GLU A 158 -5.21 -3.03 16.21
C GLU A 158 -5.60 -4.16 15.26
N MET A 159 -4.93 -4.22 14.09
CA MET A 159 -5.18 -5.25 13.08
C MET A 159 -4.81 -6.64 13.57
N ARG A 160 -3.72 -6.76 14.35
CA ARG A 160 -3.33 -8.02 15.01
C ARG A 160 -4.39 -8.51 16.00
N GLY A 161 -5.06 -7.59 16.70
CA GLY A 161 -6.20 -7.89 17.57
C GLY A 161 -7.32 -8.59 16.79
N ILE A 162 -7.71 -8.01 15.65
CA ILE A 162 -8.74 -8.54 14.75
C ILE A 162 -8.34 -9.92 14.22
N LEU A 163 -7.10 -10.07 13.76
CA LEU A 163 -6.58 -11.36 13.25
C LEU A 163 -6.64 -12.47 14.31
N ARG A 164 -6.34 -12.17 15.56
CA ARG A 164 -6.43 -13.14 16.67
C ARG A 164 -7.87 -13.55 16.96
N GLU A 165 -8.83 -12.66 16.81
CA GLU A 165 -10.25 -12.99 16.98
C GLU A 165 -10.79 -13.85 15.84
N LEU A 166 -10.30 -13.64 14.62
CA LEU A 166 -10.66 -14.41 13.42
C LEU A 166 -9.96 -15.78 13.34
N SER A 167 -8.92 -16.01 14.16
CA SER A 167 -8.16 -17.25 14.11
C SER A 167 -9.00 -18.45 14.64
N PRO A 168 -9.18 -19.53 13.86
CA PRO A 168 -10.04 -20.66 14.20
C PRO A 168 -9.60 -21.47 15.43
N MET A 169 -8.41 -21.19 15.99
CA MET A 169 -7.94 -21.91 17.20
C MET A 169 -8.82 -21.73 18.45
N LYS A 170 -9.64 -20.68 18.52
CA LYS A 170 -10.60 -20.52 19.63
C LYS A 170 -11.84 -21.40 19.52
N TYR A 171 -12.20 -21.85 18.32
CA TYR A 171 -13.42 -22.67 18.12
C TYR A 171 -13.24 -24.13 18.50
N GLY A 172 -12.00 -24.67 18.47
CA GLY A 172 -11.72 -26.07 18.83
C GLY A 172 -11.73 -26.38 20.32
N LEU A 173 -11.43 -25.39 21.18
CA LEU A 173 -11.30 -25.59 22.64
C LEU A 173 -12.63 -25.49 23.40
N ASN A 174 -13.65 -24.86 22.82
CA ASN A 174 -14.96 -24.72 23.49
C ASN A 174 -15.91 -25.88 23.20
N GLN A 175 -15.70 -26.68 22.17
CA GLN A 175 -16.56 -27.84 21.91
C GLN A 175 -16.30 -29.02 22.86
N ASN A 176 -15.12 -29.08 23.48
CA ASN A 176 -14.81 -30.13 24.45
C ASN A 176 -15.34 -29.86 25.87
N LYS A 177 -15.78 -28.63 26.17
CA LYS A 177 -16.37 -28.30 27.48
C LYS A 177 -17.88 -28.50 27.58
N VAL A 178 -18.57 -28.82 26.49
CA VAL A 178 -20.02 -29.04 26.46
C VAL A 178 -20.39 -30.53 26.51
N LYS A 179 -19.40 -31.44 26.56
CA LYS A 179 -19.61 -32.90 26.59
C LYS A 179 -19.27 -33.56 27.93
N GLU A 180 -19.05 -32.80 29.00
CA GLU A 180 -18.98 -33.27 30.40
C GLU A 180 -20.21 -32.71 31.16
#